data_3a60b84a355cfa0e5121da79f1cf8e76
#
_entry.id   3a60b84a355cfa0e5121da79f1cf8e76
#
_cell.length_a   1.000
_cell.length_b   1.000
_cell.length_c   1.000
_cell.angle_alpha   90.00
_cell.angle_beta   90.00
_cell.angle_gamma   90.00
#
_symmetry.space_group_name_H-M   'P 1'
#
loop_
_entity.id
_entity.type
_entity.pdbx_description
1 polymer ?
#
loop_
_entity_poly.entity_id
_entity_poly.type
_entity_poly.pdbx_seq_one_letter_code
_entity_poly.pdbx_strand_id
1 'polypeptide(L)'
;MNSSRAVSLSTDDVAGTAKVSARGVIDWFAPVVPDSRVAIFRTICYLFVILDMHLIVRDPISLSRHPELYRPLMLERLFQLPPPSLPLTMALYVILLFGCLVAAANRCPKTAGYLVAASFTWWTAIGISYGKVDHDHLALIVALWVLPTVGSIPGRWDSRVRSAQAGWALKCVQIAVVSTYFLSAVTKIRSGGWSLTSWPESSILMWAVVRRPNGLGQFLMPYPELLHLMQWFAFTAELCSLVVLWLRGRALLLAALFWLSFHVFTVAVLYIHFAPTLICWLAFAPLERFRPWLNGVIADWRQRTGRRAARQTVPIFRDQAVDGSG
;
A
#
# COMPACT_ATOMS: atom_id res chain seq x y z
N MET A 1 -38.95 53.46 14.70
CA MET A 1 -37.68 53.81 14.09
C MET A 1 -36.70 52.69 14.41
N ASN A 2 -36.59 51.74 13.53
CA ASN A 2 -35.68 50.59 13.66
C ASN A 2 -34.52 50.79 12.67
N SER A 3 -33.36 51.14 13.22
CA SER A 3 -32.11 51.30 12.47
C SER A 3 -31.47 49.95 12.26
N SER A 4 -31.61 49.38 11.08
CA SER A 4 -30.83 48.21 10.62
C SER A 4 -29.39 48.63 10.33
N ARG A 5 -28.47 48.33 11.25
CA ARG A 5 -27.02 48.35 10.95
C ARG A 5 -26.66 47.24 9.99
N ALA A 6 -26.44 47.58 8.73
CA ALA A 6 -25.76 46.72 7.79
C ALA A 6 -24.29 46.63 8.21
N VAL A 7 -23.84 45.43 8.64
CA VAL A 7 -22.44 45.13 8.87
C VAL A 7 -21.79 44.95 7.50
N SER A 8 -21.06 45.97 7.04
CA SER A 8 -20.20 45.84 5.86
C SER A 8 -18.96 44.98 6.25
N LEU A 9 -18.91 43.74 5.84
CA LEU A 9 -17.67 42.96 5.90
C LEU A 9 -16.65 43.63 4.98
N SER A 10 -15.47 43.95 5.52
CA SER A 10 -14.41 44.56 4.74
C SER A 10 -13.84 43.55 3.74
N THR A 11 -13.41 44.00 2.57
CA THR A 11 -12.77 43.17 1.55
C THR A 11 -11.51 42.47 2.07
N ASP A 12 -10.87 43.00 3.07
CA ASP A 12 -9.70 42.47 3.75
C ASP A 12 -10.02 41.23 4.60
N ASP A 13 -11.20 41.17 5.23
CA ASP A 13 -11.65 39.99 6.01
C ASP A 13 -11.97 38.81 5.09
N VAL A 14 -12.54 39.05 3.93
CA VAL A 14 -12.83 38.03 2.93
C VAL A 14 -11.54 37.50 2.31
N ALA A 15 -10.58 38.37 2.03
CA ALA A 15 -9.27 37.97 1.52
C ALA A 15 -8.43 37.19 2.58
N GLY A 16 -8.54 37.56 3.84
CA GLY A 16 -7.91 36.87 4.98
C GLY A 16 -8.46 35.46 5.18
N THR A 17 -9.77 35.30 5.17
CA THR A 17 -10.44 34.00 5.32
C THR A 17 -10.16 33.06 4.12
N ALA A 18 -10.13 33.59 2.90
CA ALA A 18 -9.75 32.78 1.69
C ALA A 18 -8.29 32.31 1.75
N LYS A 19 -7.35 33.15 2.21
CA LYS A 19 -5.93 32.76 2.38
C LYS A 19 -5.74 31.69 3.46
N VAL A 20 -6.45 31.77 4.58
CA VAL A 20 -6.40 30.76 5.66
C VAL A 20 -6.98 29.43 5.16
N SER A 21 -8.07 29.45 4.39
CA SER A 21 -8.67 28.26 3.82
C SER A 21 -7.73 27.56 2.79
N ALA A 22 -7.09 28.33 1.91
CA ALA A 22 -6.14 27.79 0.93
C ALA A 22 -4.91 27.15 1.59
N ARG A 23 -4.36 27.73 2.65
CA ARG A 23 -3.26 27.14 3.43
C ARG A 23 -3.68 25.82 4.07
N GLY A 24 -4.85 25.73 4.66
CA GLY A 24 -5.35 24.49 5.24
C GLY A 24 -5.47 23.35 4.24
N VAL A 25 -5.88 23.63 3.01
CA VAL A 25 -5.93 22.63 1.93
C VAL A 25 -4.52 22.18 1.53
N ILE A 26 -3.59 23.12 1.36
CA ILE A 26 -2.19 22.80 1.02
C ILE A 26 -1.56 21.95 2.12
N ASP A 27 -1.72 22.32 3.38
CA ASP A 27 -1.17 21.60 4.53
C ASP A 27 -1.78 20.19 4.66
N TRP A 28 -3.03 19.99 4.23
CA TRP A 28 -3.65 18.67 4.18
C TRP A 28 -3.04 17.80 3.08
N PHE A 29 -2.79 18.37 1.87
CA PHE A 29 -2.20 17.64 0.75
C PHE A 29 -0.71 17.42 0.91
N ALA A 30 0.02 18.33 1.53
CA ALA A 30 1.47 18.32 1.65
C ALA A 30 1.92 18.54 3.10
N PRO A 31 1.52 17.68 4.04
CA PRO A 31 1.93 17.79 5.44
C PRO A 31 3.44 17.64 5.59
N VAL A 32 4.06 18.41 6.47
CA VAL A 32 5.51 18.31 6.72
C VAL A 32 5.82 17.05 7.53
N VAL A 33 6.46 16.07 6.90
CA VAL A 33 6.82 14.78 7.50
C VAL A 33 8.31 14.49 7.38
N PRO A 34 8.89 13.58 8.21
CA PRO A 34 10.29 13.17 8.07
C PRO A 34 10.56 12.51 6.70
N ASP A 35 11.62 12.94 6.02
CA ASP A 35 12.03 12.38 4.73
C ASP A 35 12.44 10.90 4.85
N SER A 36 12.96 10.50 6.03
CA SER A 36 13.27 9.10 6.35
C SER A 36 12.06 8.16 6.19
N ARG A 37 10.83 8.64 6.45
CA ARG A 37 9.60 7.87 6.22
C ARG A 37 9.46 7.49 4.75
N VAL A 38 9.67 8.45 3.84
CA VAL A 38 9.65 8.20 2.39
C VAL A 38 10.80 7.30 1.97
N ALA A 39 12.00 7.50 2.53
CA ALA A 39 13.16 6.67 2.20
C ALA A 39 12.93 5.19 2.54
N ILE A 40 12.34 4.90 3.71
CA ILE A 40 12.00 3.54 4.12
C ILE A 40 10.88 2.98 3.21
N PHE A 41 9.80 3.72 3.06
CA PHE A 41 8.65 3.28 2.25
C PHE A 41 9.05 3.01 0.80
N ARG A 42 9.84 3.91 0.20
CA ARG A 42 10.37 3.76 -1.17
C ARG A 42 11.21 2.50 -1.33
N THR A 43 12.10 2.21 -0.37
CA THR A 43 12.89 0.97 -0.38
C THR A 43 11.99 -0.26 -0.35
N ILE A 44 10.97 -0.25 0.52
CA ILE A 44 10.00 -1.36 0.63
C ILE A 44 9.26 -1.54 -0.70
N CYS A 45 8.77 -0.45 -1.33
CA CYS A 45 8.06 -0.54 -2.61
C CYS A 45 8.94 -1.14 -3.72
N TYR A 46 10.20 -0.72 -3.86
CA TYR A 46 11.08 -1.28 -4.90
C TYR A 46 11.42 -2.75 -4.67
N LEU A 47 11.65 -3.17 -3.42
CA LEU A 47 11.86 -4.58 -3.10
C LEU A 47 10.58 -5.40 -3.32
N PHE A 48 9.42 -4.79 -3.00
CA PHE A 48 8.14 -5.44 -3.24
C PHE A 48 7.85 -5.61 -4.74
N VAL A 49 8.23 -4.68 -5.61
CA VAL A 49 8.11 -4.85 -7.07
C VAL A 49 8.83 -6.10 -7.55
N ILE A 50 10.04 -6.38 -7.04
CA ILE A 50 10.76 -7.61 -7.38
C ILE A 50 9.96 -8.84 -6.95
N LEU A 51 9.40 -8.84 -5.75
CA LEU A 51 8.57 -9.93 -5.24
C LEU A 51 7.29 -10.09 -6.09
N ASP A 52 6.64 -8.97 -6.41
CA ASP A 52 5.40 -8.91 -7.17
C ASP A 52 5.54 -9.51 -8.57
N MET A 53 6.63 -9.18 -9.26
CA MET A 53 6.95 -9.71 -10.57
C MET A 53 7.08 -11.24 -10.60
N HIS A 54 7.47 -11.87 -9.49
CA HIS A 54 7.71 -13.32 -9.42
C HIS A 54 6.52 -14.10 -8.87
N LEU A 55 5.72 -13.49 -7.99
CA LEU A 55 4.72 -14.22 -7.21
C LEU A 55 3.28 -13.78 -7.46
N ILE A 56 3.06 -12.57 -7.97
CA ILE A 56 1.74 -11.94 -7.95
C ILE A 56 1.25 -11.57 -9.34
N VAL A 57 2.03 -10.78 -10.07
CA VAL A 57 1.70 -10.37 -11.43
C VAL A 57 1.75 -11.60 -12.36
N ARG A 58 0.80 -11.67 -13.29
CA ARG A 58 0.87 -12.65 -14.37
C ARG A 58 2.16 -12.44 -15.15
N ASP A 59 2.86 -13.52 -15.41
CA ASP A 59 4.17 -13.48 -16.08
C ASP A 59 4.05 -12.98 -17.53
N PRO A 60 4.42 -11.72 -17.84
CA PRO A 60 4.40 -11.21 -19.21
C PRO A 60 5.34 -11.94 -20.15
N ILE A 61 6.39 -12.61 -19.63
CA ILE A 61 7.32 -13.39 -20.44
C ILE A 61 6.60 -14.60 -21.04
N SER A 62 5.88 -15.35 -20.21
CA SER A 62 5.05 -16.48 -20.69
C SER A 62 3.93 -15.99 -21.60
N LEU A 63 3.26 -14.89 -21.26
CA LEU A 63 2.16 -14.32 -22.04
C LEU A 63 2.62 -13.85 -23.43
N SER A 64 3.84 -13.33 -23.56
CA SER A 64 4.39 -12.87 -24.85
C SER A 64 4.53 -13.96 -25.91
N ARG A 65 4.42 -15.23 -25.52
CA ARG A 65 4.41 -16.39 -26.44
C ARG A 65 3.06 -16.61 -27.11
N HIS A 66 2.01 -15.88 -26.65
CA HIS A 66 0.63 -16.00 -27.12
C HIS A 66 0.11 -14.65 -27.63
N PRO A 67 0.74 -14.05 -28.68
CA PRO A 67 0.38 -12.73 -29.17
C PRO A 67 -1.07 -12.67 -29.71
N GLU A 68 -1.65 -13.78 -30.11
CA GLU A 68 -3.03 -13.92 -30.57
C GLU A 68 -4.07 -13.58 -29.49
N LEU A 69 -3.70 -13.72 -28.21
CA LEU A 69 -4.56 -13.41 -27.05
C LEU A 69 -4.41 -11.98 -26.56
N TYR A 70 -3.41 -11.25 -27.06
CA TYR A 70 -3.13 -9.88 -26.63
C TYR A 70 -4.25 -8.91 -27.05
N ARG A 71 -4.76 -8.14 -26.10
CA ARG A 71 -5.76 -7.09 -26.30
C ARG A 71 -5.30 -5.82 -25.61
N PRO A 72 -4.63 -4.89 -26.32
CA PRO A 72 -4.02 -3.71 -25.72
C PRO A 72 -5.02 -2.84 -24.99
N LEU A 73 -4.66 -2.41 -23.79
CA LEU A 73 -5.42 -1.43 -23.02
C LEU A 73 -5.38 -0.05 -23.69
N MET A 74 -6.25 0.86 -23.23
CA MET A 74 -6.28 2.23 -23.73
C MET A 74 -4.92 2.93 -23.58
N LEU A 75 -4.19 2.68 -22.48
CA LEU A 75 -2.85 3.23 -22.25
C LEU A 75 -1.88 2.82 -23.36
N GLU A 76 -1.83 1.53 -23.67
CA GLU A 76 -0.92 0.98 -24.69
C GLU A 76 -1.25 1.51 -26.08
N ARG A 77 -2.55 1.67 -26.38
CA ARG A 77 -3.01 2.27 -27.65
C ARG A 77 -2.68 3.77 -27.74
N LEU A 78 -2.85 4.50 -26.63
CA LEU A 78 -2.58 5.93 -26.57
C LEU A 78 -1.10 6.24 -26.80
N PHE A 79 -0.22 5.46 -26.18
CA PHE A 79 1.24 5.62 -26.30
C PHE A 79 1.85 4.81 -27.45
N GLN A 80 1.01 4.13 -28.26
CA GLN A 80 1.44 3.29 -29.38
C GLN A 80 2.52 2.28 -28.99
N LEU A 81 2.38 1.70 -27.78
CA LEU A 81 3.36 0.74 -27.26
C LEU A 81 3.34 -0.52 -28.15
N PRO A 82 4.51 -1.09 -28.45
CA PRO A 82 4.57 -2.29 -29.28
C PRO A 82 3.93 -3.48 -28.52
N PRO A 83 3.35 -4.44 -29.28
CA PRO A 83 2.83 -5.67 -28.69
C PRO A 83 3.96 -6.42 -27.97
N PRO A 84 3.65 -7.18 -26.91
CA PRO A 84 4.64 -7.91 -26.16
C PRO A 84 5.31 -8.97 -27.04
N SER A 85 6.63 -8.96 -27.01
CA SER A 85 7.48 -10.00 -27.63
C SER A 85 8.46 -10.54 -26.59
N LEU A 86 8.98 -11.73 -26.78
CA LEU A 86 9.92 -12.31 -25.82
C LEU A 86 11.14 -11.41 -25.54
N PRO A 87 11.82 -10.82 -26.57
CA PRO A 87 12.94 -9.90 -26.30
C PRO A 87 12.51 -8.67 -25.48
N LEU A 88 11.33 -8.09 -25.78
CA LEU A 88 10.82 -6.91 -25.09
C LEU A 88 10.52 -7.22 -23.61
N THR A 89 9.80 -8.32 -23.34
CA THR A 89 9.44 -8.69 -21.97
C THR A 89 10.66 -9.09 -21.14
N MET A 90 11.66 -9.75 -21.75
CA MET A 90 12.95 -10.02 -21.11
C MET A 90 13.72 -8.75 -20.80
N ALA A 91 13.75 -7.78 -21.73
CA ALA A 91 14.38 -6.49 -21.49
C ALA A 91 13.70 -5.73 -20.34
N LEU A 92 12.36 -5.68 -20.31
CA LEU A 92 11.60 -5.07 -19.21
C LEU A 92 11.89 -5.76 -17.88
N TYR A 93 11.94 -7.08 -17.86
CA TYR A 93 12.29 -7.84 -16.66
C TYR A 93 13.67 -7.45 -16.10
N VAL A 94 14.68 -7.41 -16.95
CA VAL A 94 16.05 -7.05 -16.55
C VAL A 94 16.10 -5.60 -16.06
N ILE A 95 15.47 -4.67 -16.80
CA ILE A 95 15.38 -3.25 -16.41
C ILE A 95 14.71 -3.10 -15.03
N LEU A 96 13.62 -3.81 -14.80
CA LEU A 96 12.90 -3.75 -13.52
C LEU A 96 13.76 -4.32 -12.39
N LEU A 97 14.38 -5.48 -12.57
CA LEU A 97 15.20 -6.11 -11.54
C LEU A 97 16.36 -5.20 -11.11
N PHE A 98 17.17 -4.75 -12.07
CA PHE A 98 18.32 -3.89 -11.78
C PHE A 98 17.88 -2.47 -11.37
N GLY A 99 16.86 -1.91 -12.01
CA GLY A 99 16.30 -0.60 -11.67
C GLY A 99 15.79 -0.57 -10.22
N CYS A 100 15.07 -1.59 -9.78
CA CYS A 100 14.59 -1.70 -8.41
C CYS A 100 15.75 -1.80 -7.40
N LEU A 101 16.79 -2.59 -7.68
CA LEU A 101 17.97 -2.71 -6.80
C LEU A 101 18.72 -1.36 -6.69
N VAL A 102 18.94 -0.67 -7.82
CA VAL A 102 19.60 0.65 -7.85
C VAL A 102 18.75 1.70 -7.10
N ALA A 103 17.45 1.73 -7.35
CA ALA A 103 16.52 2.65 -6.69
C ALA A 103 16.39 2.35 -5.18
N ALA A 104 16.29 1.07 -4.79
CA ALA A 104 16.28 0.63 -3.40
C ALA A 104 17.60 0.97 -2.69
N ALA A 105 18.73 0.94 -3.39
CA ALA A 105 20.01 1.39 -2.86
C ALA A 105 20.15 2.92 -2.73
N ASN A 106 19.11 3.68 -3.09
CA ASN A 106 19.10 5.16 -3.14
C ASN A 106 20.16 5.75 -4.09
N ARG A 107 20.54 4.98 -5.11
CA ARG A 107 21.42 5.45 -6.19
C ARG A 107 20.57 6.06 -7.31
N CYS A 108 20.88 7.27 -7.74
CA CYS A 108 20.15 8.02 -8.78
C CYS A 108 18.61 7.93 -8.57
N PRO A 109 18.06 8.29 -7.39
CA PRO A 109 16.70 7.94 -6.97
C PRO A 109 15.60 8.48 -7.88
N LYS A 110 15.82 9.62 -8.56
CA LYS A 110 14.87 10.13 -9.55
C LYS A 110 14.91 9.29 -10.82
N THR A 111 16.07 9.16 -11.45
CA THR A 111 16.21 8.47 -12.75
C THR A 111 15.86 6.99 -12.63
N ALA A 112 16.45 6.28 -11.66
CA ALA A 112 16.14 4.86 -11.42
C ALA A 112 14.67 4.67 -11.02
N GLY A 113 14.14 5.56 -10.18
CA GLY A 113 12.74 5.49 -9.74
C GLY A 113 11.75 5.66 -10.88
N TYR A 114 11.95 6.66 -11.77
CA TYR A 114 11.06 6.85 -12.92
C TYR A 114 11.22 5.74 -13.98
N LEU A 115 12.43 5.21 -14.15
CA LEU A 115 12.64 4.05 -15.01
C LEU A 115 11.84 2.83 -14.49
N VAL A 116 11.90 2.56 -13.18
CA VAL A 116 11.10 1.51 -12.56
C VAL A 116 9.61 1.80 -12.73
N ALA A 117 9.15 3.03 -12.46
CA ALA A 117 7.75 3.40 -12.59
C ALA A 117 7.21 3.16 -13.99
N ALA A 118 7.92 3.62 -15.03
CA ALA A 118 7.52 3.45 -16.41
C ALA A 118 7.52 1.96 -16.83
N SER A 119 8.61 1.25 -16.52
CA SER A 119 8.76 -0.17 -16.86
C SER A 119 7.75 -1.05 -16.13
N PHE A 120 7.47 -0.78 -14.85
CA PHE A 120 6.49 -1.54 -14.09
C PHE A 120 5.05 -1.25 -14.54
N THR A 121 4.75 0.00 -14.89
CA THR A 121 3.45 0.36 -15.47
C THR A 121 3.22 -0.40 -16.77
N TRP A 122 4.23 -0.51 -17.63
CA TRP A 122 4.12 -1.27 -18.88
C TRP A 122 4.07 -2.79 -18.61
N TRP A 123 4.86 -3.30 -17.69
CA TRP A 123 4.84 -4.71 -17.28
C TRP A 123 3.45 -5.15 -16.80
N THR A 124 2.83 -4.37 -15.93
CA THR A 124 1.47 -4.65 -15.43
C THR A 124 0.42 -4.46 -16.53
N ALA A 125 0.55 -3.47 -17.39
CA ALA A 125 -0.34 -3.26 -18.54
C ALA A 125 -0.33 -4.47 -19.46
N ILE A 126 0.84 -5.01 -19.82
CA ILE A 126 0.95 -6.27 -20.58
C ILE A 126 0.19 -7.39 -19.87
N GLY A 127 0.44 -7.62 -18.57
CA GLY A 127 -0.24 -8.67 -17.80
C GLY A 127 -1.76 -8.55 -17.83
N ILE A 128 -2.29 -7.34 -17.70
CA ILE A 128 -3.73 -7.03 -17.72
C ILE A 128 -4.32 -7.20 -19.13
N SER A 129 -3.55 -6.95 -20.18
CA SER A 129 -3.98 -7.02 -21.59
C SER A 129 -4.32 -8.42 -22.07
N TYR A 130 -4.10 -9.45 -21.25
CA TYR A 130 -4.49 -10.83 -21.49
C TYR A 130 -5.77 -11.27 -20.76
N GLY A 131 -6.61 -10.32 -20.37
CA GLY A 131 -8.03 -10.58 -20.06
C GLY A 131 -8.49 -10.32 -18.62
N LYS A 132 -7.61 -10.23 -17.61
CA LYS A 132 -8.03 -9.90 -16.24
C LYS A 132 -7.44 -8.56 -15.81
N VAL A 133 -8.28 -7.63 -15.43
CA VAL A 133 -7.84 -6.34 -14.87
C VAL A 133 -7.56 -6.51 -13.37
N ASP A 134 -6.29 -6.39 -13.01
CA ASP A 134 -5.84 -6.42 -11.62
C ASP A 134 -5.68 -4.98 -11.11
N HIS A 135 -6.79 -4.43 -10.60
CA HIS A 135 -6.87 -3.04 -10.12
C HIS A 135 -6.13 -2.80 -8.79
N ASP A 136 -5.73 -3.83 -8.11
CA ASP A 136 -4.96 -3.79 -6.86
C ASP A 136 -3.54 -3.20 -7.04
N HIS A 137 -3.00 -3.17 -8.25
CA HIS A 137 -1.73 -2.54 -8.57
C HIS A 137 -1.79 -1.01 -8.66
N LEU A 138 -2.99 -0.39 -8.73
CA LEU A 138 -3.15 1.05 -8.93
C LEU A 138 -2.37 1.88 -7.90
N ALA A 139 -2.51 1.55 -6.62
CA ALA A 139 -1.84 2.28 -5.55
C ALA A 139 -0.31 2.14 -5.62
N LEU A 140 0.20 0.97 -5.99
CA LEU A 140 1.63 0.72 -6.16
C LEU A 140 2.19 1.49 -7.37
N ILE A 141 1.48 1.49 -8.50
CA ILE A 141 1.85 2.28 -9.68
C ILE A 141 1.94 3.76 -9.31
N VAL A 142 0.93 4.32 -8.63
CA VAL A 142 0.97 5.71 -8.16
C VAL A 142 2.17 5.93 -7.22
N ALA A 143 2.44 5.03 -6.29
CA ALA A 143 3.59 5.12 -5.40
C ALA A 143 4.91 5.20 -6.19
N LEU A 144 5.11 4.33 -7.18
CA LEU A 144 6.31 4.31 -8.01
C LEU A 144 6.50 5.60 -8.81
N TRP A 145 5.41 6.27 -9.23
CA TRP A 145 5.49 7.55 -9.94
C TRP A 145 5.74 8.75 -9.02
N VAL A 146 5.19 8.76 -7.80
CA VAL A 146 5.30 9.93 -6.92
C VAL A 146 6.51 9.90 -5.99
N LEU A 147 6.96 8.72 -5.54
CA LEU A 147 8.09 8.61 -4.61
C LEU A 147 9.43 9.14 -5.17
N PRO A 148 9.76 9.00 -6.47
CA PRO A 148 10.97 9.57 -7.04
C PRO A 148 11.03 11.10 -6.98
N THR A 149 9.88 11.79 -6.90
CA THR A 149 9.81 13.26 -6.84
C THR A 149 10.58 13.83 -5.65
N VAL A 150 10.63 13.10 -4.52
CA VAL A 150 11.35 13.51 -3.30
C VAL A 150 12.87 13.55 -3.52
N GLY A 151 13.39 12.83 -4.51
CA GLY A 151 14.81 12.85 -4.87
C GLY A 151 15.72 12.14 -3.86
N SER A 152 16.97 12.62 -3.78
CA SER A 152 17.96 12.10 -2.84
C SER A 152 17.67 12.57 -1.43
N ILE A 153 17.70 11.66 -0.47
CA ILE A 153 17.47 11.94 0.93
C ILE A 153 18.78 11.76 1.68
N PRO A 154 19.40 12.85 2.17
CA PRO A 154 20.61 12.79 2.98
C PRO A 154 20.34 11.98 4.25
N GLY A 155 21.31 11.13 4.63
CA GLY A 155 21.14 10.23 5.80
C GLY A 155 20.12 9.11 5.60
N ARG A 156 19.46 9.04 4.44
CA ARG A 156 18.51 7.96 4.06
C ARG A 156 17.49 7.67 5.17
N TRP A 157 17.56 6.48 5.78
CA TRP A 157 16.60 6.05 6.80
C TRP A 157 16.75 6.75 8.15
N ASP A 158 17.89 7.44 8.39
CA ASP A 158 18.19 8.20 9.59
C ASP A 158 18.03 9.71 9.40
N SER A 159 17.51 10.14 8.24
CA SER A 159 17.31 11.56 7.94
C SER A 159 16.38 12.19 8.97
N ARG A 160 16.84 13.30 9.56
CA ARG A 160 16.05 14.16 10.45
C ARG A 160 15.36 15.30 9.69
N VAL A 161 15.69 15.46 8.42
CA VAL A 161 15.06 16.45 7.55
C VAL A 161 13.58 16.15 7.42
N ARG A 162 12.78 17.19 7.38
CA ARG A 162 11.33 17.12 7.19
C ARG A 162 10.95 17.99 6.01
N SER A 163 10.07 17.53 5.15
CA SER A 163 9.63 18.29 4.00
C SER A 163 8.14 18.10 3.70
N ALA A 164 7.55 19.13 3.10
CA ALA A 164 6.20 19.06 2.56
C ALA A 164 6.16 18.17 1.31
N GLN A 165 7.26 18.06 0.56
CA GLN A 165 7.37 17.19 -0.61
C GLN A 165 7.25 15.71 -0.24
N ALA A 166 7.87 15.31 0.88
CA ALA A 166 7.69 13.96 1.43
C ALA A 166 6.23 13.70 1.85
N GLY A 167 5.60 14.68 2.49
CA GLY A 167 4.19 14.60 2.87
C GLY A 167 3.26 14.50 1.67
N TRP A 168 3.49 15.29 0.64
CA TRP A 168 2.74 15.23 -0.61
C TRP A 168 2.84 13.86 -1.28
N ALA A 169 4.05 13.32 -1.43
CA ALA A 169 4.24 12.01 -2.04
C ALA A 169 3.49 10.90 -1.29
N LEU A 170 3.57 10.89 0.04
CA LEU A 170 2.81 9.92 0.85
C LEU A 170 1.31 10.13 0.76
N LYS A 171 0.85 11.40 0.72
CA LYS A 171 -0.58 11.72 0.58
C LYS A 171 -1.14 11.23 -0.75
N CYS A 172 -0.40 11.37 -1.86
CA CYS A 172 -0.81 10.81 -3.15
C CYS A 172 -1.01 9.28 -3.07
N VAL A 173 -0.09 8.56 -2.40
CA VAL A 173 -0.25 7.11 -2.20
C VAL A 173 -1.44 6.79 -1.30
N GLN A 174 -1.64 7.52 -0.20
CA GLN A 174 -2.80 7.36 0.67
C GLN A 174 -4.13 7.53 -0.09
N ILE A 175 -4.20 8.58 -0.93
CA ILE A 175 -5.37 8.81 -1.79
C ILE A 175 -5.54 7.65 -2.77
N ALA A 176 -4.48 7.17 -3.41
CA ALA A 176 -4.56 6.05 -4.35
C ALA A 176 -5.05 4.76 -3.69
N VAL A 177 -4.54 4.42 -2.49
CA VAL A 177 -5.01 3.28 -1.70
C VAL A 177 -6.51 3.36 -1.44
N VAL A 178 -6.97 4.49 -0.93
CA VAL A 178 -8.39 4.67 -0.60
C VAL A 178 -9.26 4.72 -1.86
N SER A 179 -8.74 5.33 -2.93
CA SER A 179 -9.43 5.37 -4.23
C SER A 179 -9.62 3.96 -4.83
N THR A 180 -8.72 3.01 -4.58
CA THR A 180 -8.88 1.63 -5.04
C THR A 180 -10.18 1.03 -4.52
N TYR A 181 -10.51 1.23 -3.25
CA TYR A 181 -11.76 0.76 -2.65
C TYR A 181 -12.97 1.56 -3.13
N PHE A 182 -12.87 2.89 -3.05
CA PHE A 182 -13.98 3.76 -3.44
C PHE A 182 -14.39 3.55 -4.90
N LEU A 183 -13.42 3.49 -5.82
CA LEU A 183 -13.69 3.25 -7.24
C LEU A 183 -14.23 1.83 -7.49
N SER A 184 -13.88 0.85 -6.66
CA SER A 184 -14.50 -0.48 -6.68
C SER A 184 -16.00 -0.38 -6.40
N ALA A 185 -16.41 0.36 -5.36
CA ALA A 185 -17.83 0.61 -5.08
C ALA A 185 -18.52 1.38 -6.20
N VAL A 186 -17.89 2.43 -6.74
CA VAL A 186 -18.44 3.20 -7.88
C VAL A 186 -18.63 2.32 -9.11
N THR A 187 -17.68 1.42 -9.39
CA THR A 187 -17.80 0.47 -10.50
C THR A 187 -18.97 -0.50 -10.30
N LYS A 188 -19.19 -0.97 -9.07
CA LYS A 188 -20.33 -1.82 -8.71
C LYS A 188 -21.68 -1.08 -8.91
N ILE A 189 -21.75 0.19 -8.49
CA ILE A 189 -22.93 1.05 -8.71
C ILE A 189 -23.18 1.22 -10.22
N ARG A 190 -22.13 1.55 -10.98
CA ARG A 190 -22.23 1.74 -12.42
C ARG A 190 -22.68 0.47 -13.15
N SER A 191 -22.11 -0.67 -12.84
CA SER A 191 -22.48 -1.96 -13.45
C SER A 191 -23.89 -2.41 -13.08
N GLY A 192 -24.40 -1.97 -11.92
CA GLY A 192 -25.79 -2.17 -11.49
C GLY A 192 -26.76 -1.12 -12.04
N GLY A 193 -26.44 -0.40 -13.11
CA GLY A 193 -27.33 0.62 -13.70
C GLY A 193 -27.46 1.88 -12.86
N TRP A 194 -26.40 2.28 -12.15
CA TRP A 194 -26.35 3.41 -11.21
C TRP A 194 -27.25 3.24 -9.96
N SER A 195 -27.57 1.99 -9.63
CA SER A 195 -28.29 1.65 -8.40
C SER A 195 -27.33 1.37 -7.27
N LEU A 196 -27.66 1.88 -6.06
CA LEU A 196 -26.90 1.60 -4.82
C LEU A 196 -27.18 0.21 -4.25
N THR A 197 -28.30 -0.39 -4.62
CA THR A 197 -28.76 -1.67 -4.07
C THR A 197 -28.55 -2.84 -5.01
N SER A 198 -28.54 -2.62 -6.32
CA SER A 198 -28.49 -3.68 -7.34
C SER A 198 -27.32 -4.67 -7.12
N TRP A 199 -26.11 -4.19 -6.84
CA TRP A 199 -24.98 -5.06 -6.59
C TRP A 199 -25.03 -5.74 -5.20
N PRO A 200 -25.31 -5.02 -4.09
CA PRO A 200 -25.39 -5.66 -2.77
C PRO A 200 -26.55 -6.67 -2.64
N GLU A 201 -27.66 -6.46 -3.34
CA GLU A 201 -28.81 -7.37 -3.36
C GLU A 201 -28.63 -8.58 -4.29
N SER A 202 -27.60 -8.57 -5.12
CA SER A 202 -27.31 -9.69 -6.01
C SER A 202 -26.66 -10.88 -5.27
N SER A 203 -26.56 -12.03 -5.94
CA SER A 203 -25.89 -13.23 -5.41
C SER A 203 -24.42 -13.32 -5.83
N ILE A 204 -23.74 -12.19 -6.11
CA ILE A 204 -22.39 -12.18 -6.70
C ILE A 204 -21.37 -12.81 -5.75
N LEU A 205 -21.43 -12.54 -4.44
CA LEU A 205 -20.50 -13.12 -3.49
C LEU A 205 -20.68 -14.63 -3.37
N MET A 206 -21.94 -15.08 -3.29
CA MET A 206 -22.28 -16.51 -3.31
C MET A 206 -21.67 -17.17 -4.54
N TRP A 207 -21.90 -16.58 -5.71
CA TRP A 207 -21.38 -17.10 -6.96
C TRP A 207 -19.85 -17.14 -7.02
N ALA A 208 -19.18 -16.11 -6.45
CA ALA A 208 -17.73 -16.07 -6.35
C ALA A 208 -17.18 -17.20 -5.47
N VAL A 209 -17.85 -17.52 -4.36
CA VAL A 209 -17.51 -18.64 -3.47
C VAL A 209 -17.68 -19.98 -4.20
N VAL A 210 -18.80 -20.17 -4.90
CA VAL A 210 -19.06 -21.40 -5.69
C VAL A 210 -18.00 -21.62 -6.77
N ARG A 211 -17.59 -20.56 -7.45
CA ARG A 211 -16.54 -20.65 -8.50
C ARG A 211 -15.14 -20.91 -7.98
N ARG A 212 -14.89 -20.63 -6.72
CA ARG A 212 -13.55 -20.78 -6.09
C ARG A 212 -13.68 -21.56 -4.79
N PRO A 213 -14.08 -22.85 -4.88
CA PRO A 213 -14.29 -23.63 -3.69
C PRO A 213 -12.99 -23.78 -2.91
N ASN A 214 -13.03 -23.42 -1.63
CA ASN A 214 -11.94 -23.65 -0.68
C ASN A 214 -12.56 -23.99 0.69
N GLY A 215 -11.72 -24.43 1.63
CA GLY A 215 -12.21 -24.90 2.91
C GLY A 215 -13.13 -23.92 3.65
N LEU A 216 -12.73 -22.64 3.74
CA LEU A 216 -13.56 -21.63 4.41
C LEU A 216 -14.76 -21.20 3.56
N GLY A 217 -14.59 -21.09 2.24
CA GLY A 217 -15.69 -20.78 1.31
C GLY A 217 -16.76 -21.88 1.35
N GLN A 218 -16.36 -23.16 1.31
CA GLN A 218 -17.29 -24.30 1.43
C GLN A 218 -18.04 -24.30 2.77
N PHE A 219 -17.36 -23.96 3.85
CA PHE A 219 -18.00 -23.83 5.18
C PHE A 219 -19.07 -22.73 5.20
N LEU A 220 -18.89 -21.65 4.43
CA LEU A 220 -19.85 -20.53 4.37
C LEU A 220 -21.00 -20.78 3.38
N MET A 221 -20.85 -21.69 2.41
CA MET A 221 -21.88 -21.96 1.39
C MET A 221 -23.27 -22.30 1.95
N PRO A 222 -23.43 -23.07 3.06
CA PRO A 222 -24.73 -23.35 3.65
C PRO A 222 -25.44 -22.14 4.25
N TYR A 223 -24.76 -20.98 4.36
CA TYR A 223 -25.27 -19.78 5.01
C TYR A 223 -25.43 -18.61 4.02
N PRO A 224 -26.39 -18.66 3.08
CA PRO A 224 -26.57 -17.63 2.04
C PRO A 224 -26.85 -16.24 2.61
N GLU A 225 -27.61 -16.16 3.70
CA GLU A 225 -27.93 -14.89 4.37
C GLU A 225 -26.68 -14.23 4.96
N LEU A 226 -25.75 -15.03 5.49
CA LEU A 226 -24.47 -14.50 5.98
C LEU A 226 -23.63 -13.96 4.83
N LEU A 227 -23.54 -14.67 3.70
CA LEU A 227 -22.84 -14.20 2.50
C LEU A 227 -23.47 -12.92 1.96
N HIS A 228 -24.79 -12.81 1.98
CA HIS A 228 -25.50 -11.60 1.58
C HIS A 228 -25.19 -10.42 2.51
N LEU A 229 -25.22 -10.63 3.83
CA LEU A 229 -24.83 -9.62 4.81
C LEU A 229 -23.38 -9.15 4.61
N MET A 230 -22.48 -10.10 4.36
CA MET A 230 -21.06 -9.79 4.08
C MET A 230 -20.89 -9.00 2.77
N GLN A 231 -21.71 -9.25 1.77
CA GLN A 231 -21.71 -8.49 0.51
C GLN A 231 -22.13 -7.04 0.73
N TRP A 232 -23.19 -6.79 1.51
CA TRP A 232 -23.60 -5.44 1.91
C TRP A 232 -22.52 -4.74 2.73
N PHE A 233 -21.93 -5.45 3.69
CA PHE A 233 -20.86 -4.90 4.52
C PHE A 233 -19.63 -4.49 3.69
N ALA A 234 -19.17 -5.37 2.78
CA ALA A 234 -18.06 -5.08 1.90
C ALA A 234 -18.32 -3.86 1.01
N PHE A 235 -19.49 -3.78 0.40
CA PHE A 235 -19.88 -2.66 -0.45
C PHE A 235 -19.92 -1.33 0.32
N THR A 236 -20.54 -1.33 1.51
CA THR A 236 -20.64 -0.13 2.36
C THR A 236 -19.26 0.32 2.84
N ALA A 237 -18.41 -0.62 3.25
CA ALA A 237 -17.04 -0.32 3.65
C ALA A 237 -16.23 0.32 2.51
N GLU A 238 -16.31 -0.24 1.30
CA GLU A 238 -15.66 0.31 0.11
C GLU A 238 -16.16 1.73 -0.21
N LEU A 239 -17.47 1.94 -0.17
CA LEU A 239 -18.09 3.24 -0.44
C LEU A 239 -17.67 4.31 0.60
N CYS A 240 -17.59 3.93 1.88
CA CYS A 240 -17.19 4.80 2.97
C CYS A 240 -15.67 4.95 3.13
N SER A 241 -14.87 4.28 2.31
CA SER A 241 -13.40 4.22 2.47
C SER A 241 -12.72 5.58 2.46
N LEU A 242 -13.27 6.58 1.76
CA LEU A 242 -12.73 7.95 1.72
C LEU A 242 -12.53 8.55 3.11
N VAL A 243 -13.34 8.19 4.10
CA VAL A 243 -13.24 8.68 5.48
C VAL A 243 -11.87 8.42 6.08
N VAL A 244 -11.17 7.36 5.66
CA VAL A 244 -9.83 7.00 6.14
C VAL A 244 -8.81 8.13 5.97
N LEU A 245 -8.95 8.98 4.96
CA LEU A 245 -8.03 10.09 4.68
C LEU A 245 -8.02 11.18 5.78
N TRP A 246 -9.05 11.22 6.61
CA TRP A 246 -9.18 12.17 7.72
C TRP A 246 -8.95 11.53 9.09
N LEU A 247 -8.90 10.19 9.17
CA LEU A 247 -8.65 9.47 10.43
C LEU A 247 -7.22 9.68 10.92
N ARG A 248 -7.05 9.68 12.24
CA ARG A 248 -5.75 9.85 12.91
C ARG A 248 -5.66 8.98 14.16
N GLY A 249 -4.43 8.71 14.61
CA GLY A 249 -4.20 7.99 15.86
C GLY A 249 -4.86 6.60 15.89
N ARG A 250 -5.60 6.31 16.98
CA ARG A 250 -6.26 5.01 17.18
C ARG A 250 -7.32 4.71 16.12
N ALA A 251 -8.07 5.71 15.65
CA ALA A 251 -9.09 5.51 14.61
C ALA A 251 -8.45 5.07 13.29
N LEU A 252 -7.32 5.67 12.89
CA LEU A 252 -6.57 5.24 11.72
C LEU A 252 -6.01 3.82 11.89
N LEU A 253 -5.50 3.48 13.08
CA LEU A 253 -5.02 2.12 13.35
C LEU A 253 -6.15 1.09 13.23
N LEU A 254 -7.32 1.38 13.79
CA LEU A 254 -8.49 0.51 13.67
C LEU A 254 -8.93 0.35 12.21
N ALA A 255 -8.92 1.42 11.42
CA ALA A 255 -9.21 1.35 9.99
C ALA A 255 -8.17 0.50 9.24
N ALA A 256 -6.88 0.64 9.54
CA ALA A 256 -5.83 -0.17 8.94
C ALA A 256 -5.97 -1.65 9.29
N LEU A 257 -6.26 -1.98 10.55
CA LEU A 257 -6.53 -3.36 10.99
C LEU A 257 -7.79 -3.93 10.35
N PHE A 258 -8.84 -3.12 10.21
CA PHE A 258 -10.05 -3.51 9.50
C PHE A 258 -9.76 -3.90 8.04
N TRP A 259 -9.05 -3.04 7.29
CA TRP A 259 -8.73 -3.32 5.90
C TRP A 259 -7.76 -4.49 5.74
N LEU A 260 -6.79 -4.65 6.65
CA LEU A 260 -5.93 -5.83 6.67
C LEU A 260 -6.76 -7.11 6.87
N SER A 261 -7.66 -7.11 7.85
CA SER A 261 -8.56 -8.24 8.13
C SER A 261 -9.49 -8.54 6.94
N PHE A 262 -10.01 -7.49 6.29
CA PHE A 262 -10.82 -7.60 5.08
C PHE A 262 -10.06 -8.36 3.98
N HIS A 263 -8.80 -7.99 3.73
CA HIS A 263 -7.99 -8.67 2.71
C HIS A 263 -7.60 -10.10 3.09
N VAL A 264 -7.24 -10.34 4.35
CA VAL A 264 -6.98 -11.70 4.84
C VAL A 264 -8.21 -12.58 4.64
N PHE A 265 -9.39 -12.06 4.97
CA PHE A 265 -10.65 -12.76 4.78
C PHE A 265 -10.94 -13.02 3.28
N THR A 266 -10.70 -12.04 2.42
CA THR A 266 -10.88 -12.19 0.96
C THR A 266 -9.96 -13.27 0.39
N VAL A 267 -8.71 -13.36 0.85
CA VAL A 267 -7.80 -14.46 0.49
C VAL A 267 -8.35 -15.80 0.99
N ALA A 268 -8.78 -15.86 2.25
CA ALA A 268 -9.23 -17.10 2.88
C ALA A 268 -10.52 -17.66 2.26
N VAL A 269 -11.42 -16.77 1.79
CA VAL A 269 -12.71 -17.19 1.22
C VAL A 269 -12.68 -17.30 -0.30
N LEU A 270 -11.96 -16.42 -0.98
CA LEU A 270 -12.02 -16.28 -2.44
C LEU A 270 -10.71 -16.58 -3.18
N TYR A 271 -9.59 -16.82 -2.46
CA TYR A 271 -8.25 -16.89 -3.05
C TYR A 271 -7.87 -15.65 -3.88
N ILE A 272 -8.41 -14.48 -3.50
CA ILE A 272 -8.07 -13.21 -4.14
C ILE A 272 -7.18 -12.43 -3.19
N HIS A 273 -5.96 -12.13 -3.61
CA HIS A 273 -5.02 -11.32 -2.86
C HIS A 273 -4.99 -9.89 -3.39
N PHE A 274 -4.60 -8.95 -2.51
CA PHE A 274 -4.43 -7.52 -2.79
C PHE A 274 -3.10 -7.02 -2.24
N ALA A 275 -2.05 -7.82 -2.38
CA ALA A 275 -0.75 -7.53 -1.80
C ALA A 275 -0.16 -6.19 -2.27
N PRO A 276 -0.27 -5.76 -3.55
CA PRO A 276 0.19 -4.43 -3.98
C PRO A 276 -0.51 -3.27 -3.27
N THR A 277 -1.83 -3.38 -3.03
CA THR A 277 -2.56 -2.38 -2.24
C THR A 277 -2.15 -2.44 -0.76
N LEU A 278 -1.99 -3.63 -0.19
CA LEU A 278 -1.62 -3.81 1.22
C LEU A 278 -0.25 -3.20 1.55
N ILE A 279 0.75 -3.36 0.68
CA ILE A 279 2.05 -2.73 0.91
C ILE A 279 1.95 -1.20 0.90
N CYS A 280 1.04 -0.64 0.10
CA CYS A 280 0.82 0.80 0.05
C CYS A 280 0.13 1.37 1.29
N TRP A 281 -0.52 0.55 2.14
CA TRP A 281 -1.01 0.97 3.45
C TRP A 281 0.11 1.46 4.37
N LEU A 282 1.35 1.04 4.15
CA LEU A 282 2.51 1.54 4.87
C LEU A 282 2.73 3.06 4.71
N ALA A 283 2.13 3.69 3.68
CA ALA A 283 2.14 5.15 3.54
C ALA A 283 1.41 5.89 4.68
N PHE A 284 0.54 5.21 5.42
CA PHE A 284 -0.14 5.75 6.60
C PHE A 284 0.68 5.59 7.89
N ALA A 285 1.68 4.70 7.89
CA ALA A 285 2.45 4.36 9.08
C ALA A 285 3.62 5.33 9.32
N PRO A 286 3.96 5.65 10.58
CA PRO A 286 5.14 6.43 10.93
C PRO A 286 6.41 5.56 10.88
N LEU A 287 6.81 5.15 9.67
CA LEU A 287 7.88 4.17 9.42
C LEU A 287 9.24 4.58 10.01
N GLU A 288 9.49 5.89 10.17
CA GLU A 288 10.70 6.41 10.80
C GLU A 288 10.87 5.98 12.27
N ARG A 289 9.76 5.57 12.92
CA ARG A 289 9.78 5.07 14.32
C ARG A 289 10.18 3.60 14.41
N PHE A 290 10.12 2.88 13.31
CA PHE A 290 10.38 1.44 13.28
C PHE A 290 11.85 1.12 13.63
N ARG A 291 12.80 1.87 13.08
CA ARG A 291 14.23 1.63 13.30
C ARG A 291 14.68 1.87 14.74
N PRO A 292 14.35 2.98 15.42
CA PRO A 292 14.63 3.13 16.84
C PRO A 292 14.01 2.03 17.70
N TRP A 293 12.79 1.63 17.38
CA TRP A 293 12.13 0.52 18.05
C TRP A 293 12.89 -0.79 17.85
N LEU A 294 13.27 -1.13 16.61
CA LEU A 294 14.05 -2.34 16.30
C LEU A 294 15.40 -2.35 17.01
N ASN A 295 16.11 -1.22 17.01
CA ASN A 295 17.37 -1.08 17.73
C ASN A 295 17.20 -1.29 19.24
N GLY A 296 16.12 -0.79 19.83
CA GLY A 296 15.75 -1.02 21.22
C GLY A 296 15.51 -2.51 21.52
N VAL A 297 14.75 -3.19 20.68
CA VAL A 297 14.47 -4.63 20.80
C VAL A 297 15.74 -5.46 20.70
N ILE A 298 16.64 -5.15 19.74
CA ILE A 298 17.91 -5.85 19.55
C ILE A 298 18.84 -5.62 20.77
N ALA A 299 18.90 -4.41 21.29
CA ALA A 299 19.69 -4.09 22.47
C ALA A 299 19.19 -4.87 23.70
N ASP A 300 17.90 -4.89 23.94
CA ASP A 300 17.28 -5.64 25.03
C ASP A 300 17.53 -7.16 24.91
N TRP A 301 17.37 -7.70 23.70
CA TRP A 301 17.68 -9.11 23.41
C TRP A 301 19.15 -9.45 23.71
N ARG A 302 20.11 -8.60 23.26
CA ARG A 302 21.54 -8.77 23.55
C ARG A 302 21.86 -8.74 25.06
N GLN A 303 21.20 -7.82 25.79
CA GLN A 303 21.39 -7.76 27.26
C GLN A 303 20.83 -9.02 27.94
N ARG A 304 19.67 -9.53 27.52
CA ARG A 304 19.06 -10.75 28.09
C ARG A 304 19.90 -11.99 27.79
N THR A 305 20.47 -12.12 26.59
CA THR A 305 21.33 -13.24 26.22
C THR A 305 22.67 -13.17 26.91
N GLY A 306 23.28 -12.00 27.02
CA GLY A 306 24.51 -11.79 27.78
C GLY A 306 24.37 -12.12 29.29
N ARG A 307 23.27 -11.72 29.93
CA ARG A 307 22.97 -12.06 31.33
C ARG A 307 22.73 -13.56 31.52
N ARG A 308 22.15 -14.27 30.56
CA ARG A 308 21.99 -15.74 30.63
C ARG A 308 23.36 -16.44 30.54
N ALA A 309 24.20 -16.02 29.61
CA ALA A 309 25.57 -16.57 29.48
C ALA A 309 26.42 -16.35 30.77
N ALA A 310 26.36 -15.14 31.34
CA ALA A 310 27.05 -14.82 32.58
C ALA A 310 26.55 -15.63 33.78
N ARG A 311 25.28 -16.00 33.84
CA ARG A 311 24.75 -16.87 34.91
C ARG A 311 25.17 -18.34 34.76
N GLN A 312 25.47 -18.80 33.56
CA GLN A 312 25.92 -20.18 33.30
C GLN A 312 27.43 -20.38 33.57
N THR A 313 28.19 -19.28 33.65
CA THR A 313 29.66 -19.32 33.92
C THR A 313 30.05 -19.14 35.38
N VAL A 314 29.10 -19.11 36.32
CA VAL A 314 29.43 -19.11 37.76
C VAL A 314 29.95 -20.50 38.11
N PRO A 315 31.24 -20.67 38.47
CA PRO A 315 31.78 -21.96 38.88
C PRO A 315 31.06 -22.43 40.13
N ILE A 316 30.57 -23.66 40.12
CA ILE A 316 30.15 -24.34 41.35
C ILE A 316 31.44 -24.66 42.12
N PHE A 317 31.82 -23.78 43.03
CA PHE A 317 32.82 -24.14 44.04
C PHE A 317 32.22 -25.26 44.90
N ARG A 318 32.63 -26.49 44.59
CA ARG A 318 32.37 -27.65 45.44
C ARG A 318 33.26 -27.51 46.66
N ASP A 319 32.69 -27.17 47.81
CA ASP A 319 33.36 -27.31 49.08
C ASP A 319 33.78 -28.78 49.25
N GLN A 320 35.06 -29.04 49.05
CA GLN A 320 35.72 -30.25 49.58
C GLN A 320 35.93 -30.03 51.08
N ALA A 321 35.01 -30.54 51.88
CA ALA A 321 35.24 -30.73 53.31
C ALA A 321 36.42 -31.65 53.41
N VAL A 322 37.52 -31.12 53.97
CA VAL A 322 38.65 -31.90 54.42
C VAL A 322 38.25 -32.61 55.73
N ASP A 323 37.94 -33.90 55.60
CA ASP A 323 37.82 -34.80 56.74
C ASP A 323 39.21 -35.06 57.26
N GLY A 324 39.53 -34.43 58.37
CA GLY A 324 40.76 -34.67 59.15
C GLY A 324 40.44 -35.51 60.34
N SER A 325 40.64 -36.81 60.23
CA SER A 325 40.65 -37.73 61.32
C SER A 325 41.98 -38.48 61.30
N GLY A 326 42.76 -38.34 62.37
CA GLY A 326 43.93 -39.08 62.61
C GLY A 326 44.62 -38.60 63.86
#